data_060f71d99b75f10ccfe6633dd31fd392
#
_entry.id   060f71d99b75f10ccfe6633dd31fd392
#
_cell.length_a   1.000
_cell.length_b   1.000
_cell.length_c   1.000
_cell.angle_alpha   90.00
_cell.angle_beta   90.00
_cell.angle_gamma   90.00
#
_symmetry.space_group_name_H-M   'P 1'
#
loop_
_entity.id
_entity.type
_entity.pdbx_description
1 polymer ?
#
loop_
_entity_poly.entity_id
_entity_poly.type
_entity_poly.pdbx_seq_one_letter_code
_entity_poly.pdbx_strand_id
1 'polypeptide(L)' 'MKKVLVLEDEANIRSFVVINLRRSGYEPIEAD' A
#
# COMPACT_ATOMS: atom_id res chain seq x y z
N MET A 1 -0.13 11.69 -9.60
CA MET A 1 -0.07 10.35 -9.01
C MET A 1 -1.14 10.21 -7.95
N LYS A 2 -1.89 9.12 -8.01
CA LYS A 2 -2.97 8.90 -7.05
C LYS A 2 -2.44 8.30 -5.76
N LYS A 3 -2.98 8.77 -4.66
CA LYS A 3 -2.66 8.24 -3.34
C LYS A 3 -3.71 7.20 -2.96
N VAL A 4 -3.26 6.09 -2.40
CA VAL A 4 -4.14 5.00 -1.99
C VAL A 4 -3.87 4.69 -0.53
N LEU A 5 -4.89 4.81 0.30
CA LEU A 5 -4.76 4.48 1.71
C LEU A 5 -4.82 2.96 1.87
N VAL A 6 -3.78 2.40 2.47
CA VAL A 6 -3.70 0.96 2.74
C VAL A 6 -3.91 0.77 4.24
N LEU A 7 -5.11 0.34 4.60
CA LEU A 7 -5.45 0.08 5.99
C LEU A 7 -5.41 -1.43 6.22
N GLU A 8 -4.33 -1.90 6.82
CA GLU A 8 -4.11 -3.32 7.03
C GLU A 8 -3.23 -3.54 8.26
N ASP A 9 -3.71 -4.33 9.20
CA ASP A 9 -2.97 -4.59 10.43
C ASP A 9 -1.96 -5.74 10.32
N GLU A 10 -2.09 -6.58 9.30
CA GLU A 10 -1.15 -7.67 9.06
C GLU A 10 0.02 -7.14 8.24
N ALA A 11 1.21 -7.09 8.84
CA ALA A 11 2.36 -6.43 8.22
C ALA A 11 2.77 -7.05 6.89
N ASN A 12 2.73 -8.37 6.78
CA ASN A 12 3.12 -9.04 5.55
C ASN A 12 2.17 -8.72 4.40
N ILE A 13 0.88 -8.70 4.69
CA ILE A 13 -0.13 -8.37 3.69
C ILE A 13 0.01 -6.89 3.29
N ARG A 14 0.22 -6.03 4.27
CA ARG A 14 0.40 -4.60 4.01
C ARG A 14 1.59 -4.35 3.09
N SER A 15 2.72 -5.00 3.37
CA SER A 15 3.91 -4.85 2.54
C SER A 15 3.67 -5.32 1.11
N PHE A 16 2.98 -6.44 0.94
CA PHE A 16 2.67 -6.97 -0.37
C PHE A 16 1.81 -5.99 -1.18
N VAL A 17 0.78 -5.43 -0.54
CA VAL A 17 -0.10 -4.47 -1.20
C VAL A 17 0.65 -3.20 -1.57
N VAL A 18 1.50 -2.69 -0.66
CA VAL A 18 2.29 -1.49 -0.89
C VAL A 18 3.20 -1.66 -2.10
N ILE A 19 3.89 -2.79 -2.18
CA ILE A 19 4.80 -3.05 -3.30
C ILE A 19 4.03 -3.05 -4.61
N ASN A 20 2.88 -3.71 -4.65
CA ASN A 20 2.07 -3.79 -5.87
C ASN A 20 1.53 -2.44 -6.29
N LEU A 21 1.10 -1.62 -5.33
CA LEU A 21 0.61 -0.28 -5.65
C LEU A 21 1.70 0.59 -6.27
N ARG A 22 2.91 0.54 -5.71
CA ARG A 22 4.02 1.32 -6.24
C ARG A 22 4.37 0.89 -7.66
N ARG A 23 4.36 -0.41 -7.92
CA ARG A 23 4.66 -0.92 -9.26
C ARG A 23 3.63 -0.49 -10.28
N SER A 24 2.40 -0.25 -9.83
CA SER A 24 1.32 0.22 -10.70
C SER A 24 1.27 1.74 -10.85
N GLY A 25 2.15 2.45 -10.19
CA GLY A 25 2.24 3.90 -10.31
C GLY A 25 1.41 4.69 -9.30
N TYR A 26 0.94 4.02 -8.24
CA TYR A 26 0.21 4.70 -7.18
C TYR A 26 1.14 5.05 -6.03
N GLU A 27 0.70 5.98 -5.20
CA GLU A 27 1.42 6.33 -3.98
C GLU A 27 0.69 5.73 -2.79
N PRO A 28 1.19 4.65 -2.18
CA PRO A 28 0.52 4.04 -1.04
C PRO A 28 0.77 4.83 0.24
N ILE A 29 -0.27 4.95 1.05
CA ILE A 29 -0.18 5.56 2.38
C ILE A 29 -0.56 4.48 3.37
N GLU A 30 0.40 4.06 4.19
CA GLU A 30 0.21 2.93 5.08
C GLU A 30 -0.43 3.37 6.39
N ALA A 31 -1.37 2.56 6.85
CA ALA A 31 -1.99 2.74 8.15
C ALA A 31 -2.26 1.38 8.76
N ASP A 32 -2.15 1.29 10.04
CA ASP A 32 -2.47 0.08 10.78
C ASP A 32 -3.59 0.35 11.80
#